data_d514e859bd0441cdb70cd913a38a178e
#
_entry.id   d514e859bd0441cdb70cd913a38a178e
#
_cell.length_a   1.000
_cell.length_b   1.000
_cell.length_c   1.000
_cell.angle_alpha   90.00
_cell.angle_beta   90.00
_cell.angle_gamma   90.00
#
_symmetry.space_group_name_H-M   'P 1'
#
loop_
_entity.id
_entity.type
_entity.pdbx_description
1 polymer ?
#
loop_
_entity_poly.entity_id
_entity_poly.type
_entity_poly.pdbx_seq_one_letter_code
_entity_poly.pdbx_strand_id
1 'polypeptide(L)'
;MKDYYRWAKEFSDKHIVPYADEIDREGKFPKEIFDKIAEEGFFKILVPKEFGGEGAGIKEHAQVTQAFAEGTATAGLCYTMSNVALKFTLTFGRDEIKQQVVKDIMENNKFMSLARSEFGTGVHVFNSQMQVENHEDYSIMNGSKSMITSANYASYYLISVPADEKRGPVNWLVPYGTEGLEFSESDWNGLGMRGNNSCPMYMKDMKLDNKYAIYIDRQKANQKYPVNIDVIYFMAGLTAVYTGLGKTIYEAAKAHALNRKYPGDKTLANIETVLLHISHLFNNAFVAESALNAATEAMANEEPDAFEKIMTARVTASLNCVDSANLGMRIGGGAAYNSKGPLSRLMRDALAAPVMFPSVDVLRNWVGKIITGQNLM
;
A
#
# COMPACT_ATOMS: atom_id res chain seq x y z
N MET A 1 -2.61 -4.07 -26.07
CA MET A 1 -2.56 -3.32 -24.78
C MET A 1 -1.66 -4.12 -23.85
N LYS A 2 -0.76 -3.48 -23.09
CA LYS A 2 0.14 -4.16 -22.15
C LYS A 2 -0.69 -4.78 -21.03
N ASP A 3 -0.44 -6.05 -20.71
CA ASP A 3 -1.04 -6.75 -19.57
C ASP A 3 -0.15 -6.50 -18.36
N TYR A 4 -0.51 -5.50 -17.54
CA TYR A 4 0.28 -5.05 -16.38
C TYR A 4 0.33 -6.10 -15.28
N TYR A 5 -0.77 -6.84 -15.07
CA TYR A 5 -0.77 -7.92 -14.09
C TYR A 5 0.20 -9.02 -14.47
N ARG A 6 0.12 -9.50 -15.71
CA ARG A 6 1.01 -10.57 -16.21
C ARG A 6 2.47 -10.15 -16.16
N TRP A 7 2.80 -8.95 -16.65
CA TRP A 7 4.17 -8.42 -16.59
C TRP A 7 4.70 -8.34 -15.17
N ALA A 8 3.92 -7.82 -14.24
CA ALA A 8 4.30 -7.74 -12.83
C ALA A 8 4.35 -9.11 -12.14
N LYS A 9 3.48 -10.05 -12.55
CA LYS A 9 3.47 -11.42 -12.03
C LYS A 9 4.72 -12.21 -12.44
N GLU A 10 5.11 -12.12 -13.70
CA GLU A 10 6.36 -12.73 -14.21
C GLU A 10 7.59 -12.18 -13.46
N PHE A 11 7.62 -10.87 -13.23
CA PHE A 11 8.67 -10.25 -12.41
C PHE A 11 8.63 -10.73 -10.95
N SER A 12 7.44 -10.74 -10.32
CA SER A 12 7.24 -11.17 -8.94
C SER A 12 7.68 -12.61 -8.73
N ASP A 13 7.31 -13.52 -9.63
CA ASP A 13 7.68 -14.94 -9.55
C ASP A 13 9.19 -15.14 -9.62
N LYS A 14 9.87 -14.32 -10.38
CA LYS A 14 11.32 -14.40 -10.56
C LYS A 14 12.13 -13.70 -9.45
N HIS A 15 11.65 -12.55 -8.97
CA HIS A 15 12.46 -11.64 -8.17
C HIS A 15 11.91 -11.35 -6.76
N ILE A 16 10.64 -11.70 -6.46
CA ILE A 16 10.03 -11.44 -5.16
C ILE A 16 9.75 -12.76 -4.41
N VAL A 17 9.01 -13.66 -5.06
CA VAL A 17 8.59 -14.95 -4.45
C VAL A 17 9.75 -15.73 -3.83
N PRO A 18 10.93 -15.89 -4.47
CA PRO A 18 12.03 -16.68 -3.91
C PRO A 18 12.58 -16.12 -2.59
N TYR A 19 12.38 -14.83 -2.32
CA TYR A 19 12.93 -14.13 -1.15
C TYR A 19 11.88 -13.82 -0.07
N ALA A 20 10.61 -14.21 -0.26
CA ALA A 20 9.52 -13.83 0.62
C ALA A 20 9.73 -14.26 2.09
N ASP A 21 10.22 -15.49 2.32
CA ASP A 21 10.48 -16.01 3.67
C ASP A 21 11.75 -15.39 4.29
N GLU A 22 12.73 -15.02 3.48
CA GLU A 22 13.94 -14.33 3.93
C GLU A 22 13.62 -12.90 4.38
N ILE A 23 12.84 -12.15 3.58
CA ILE A 23 12.38 -10.80 3.91
C ILE A 23 11.65 -10.78 5.26
N ASP A 24 10.75 -11.75 5.49
CA ASP A 24 10.02 -11.85 6.75
C ASP A 24 10.96 -12.23 7.93
N ARG A 25 11.82 -13.20 7.72
CA ARG A 25 12.73 -13.68 8.77
C ARG A 25 13.70 -12.59 9.23
N GLU A 26 14.30 -11.88 8.26
CA GLU A 26 15.27 -10.83 8.56
C GLU A 26 14.62 -9.53 9.02
N GLY A 27 13.39 -9.26 8.60
CA GLY A 27 12.68 -8.03 8.92
C GLY A 27 13.33 -6.78 8.33
N LYS A 28 14.16 -6.93 7.28
CA LYS A 28 14.86 -5.84 6.61
C LYS A 28 14.20 -5.46 5.30
N PHE A 29 14.31 -4.18 4.95
CA PHE A 29 13.81 -3.70 3.67
C PHE A 29 14.56 -4.36 2.50
N PRO A 30 13.86 -4.95 1.52
CA PRO A 30 14.48 -5.69 0.43
C PRO A 30 14.97 -4.75 -0.69
N LYS A 31 16.00 -3.95 -0.37
CA LYS A 31 16.51 -2.89 -1.25
C LYS A 31 16.83 -3.38 -2.67
N GLU A 32 17.49 -4.52 -2.81
CA GLU A 32 17.87 -5.06 -4.12
C GLU A 32 16.66 -5.41 -5.00
N ILE A 33 15.55 -5.83 -4.38
CA ILE A 33 14.29 -6.08 -5.10
C ILE A 33 13.70 -4.75 -5.57
N PHE A 34 13.72 -3.72 -4.72
CA PHE A 34 13.20 -2.40 -5.08
C PHE A 34 14.07 -1.69 -6.13
N ASP A 35 15.38 -1.89 -6.13
CA ASP A 35 16.27 -1.44 -7.19
C ASP A 35 15.86 -2.09 -8.54
N LYS A 36 15.61 -3.42 -8.57
CA LYS A 36 15.13 -4.12 -9.77
C LYS A 36 13.72 -3.68 -10.21
N ILE A 37 12.80 -3.41 -9.28
CA ILE A 37 11.47 -2.84 -9.57
C ILE A 37 11.62 -1.51 -10.29
N ALA A 38 12.55 -0.66 -9.84
CA ALA A 38 12.81 0.64 -10.44
C ALA A 38 13.48 0.51 -11.82
N GLU A 39 14.49 -0.35 -11.96
CA GLU A 39 15.19 -0.63 -13.22
C GLU A 39 14.25 -1.16 -14.30
N GLU A 40 13.32 -2.08 -13.95
CA GLU A 40 12.31 -2.61 -14.86
C GLU A 40 11.24 -1.59 -15.25
N GLY A 41 11.15 -0.47 -14.51
CA GLY A 41 10.28 0.67 -14.83
C GLY A 41 8.90 0.63 -14.17
N PHE A 42 8.66 -0.19 -13.15
CA PHE A 42 7.36 -0.25 -12.50
C PHE A 42 6.96 1.05 -11.79
N PHE A 43 7.93 1.86 -11.32
CA PHE A 43 7.61 3.19 -10.77
C PHE A 43 7.30 4.25 -11.84
N LYS A 44 7.53 3.94 -13.13
CA LYS A 44 7.27 4.84 -14.27
C LYS A 44 5.83 4.73 -14.80
N ILE A 45 5.06 3.74 -14.36
CA ILE A 45 3.73 3.47 -14.95
C ILE A 45 2.74 4.62 -14.77
N LEU A 46 2.75 5.31 -13.62
CA LEU A 46 1.86 6.44 -13.35
C LEU A 46 2.40 7.78 -13.87
N VAL A 47 3.66 7.85 -14.29
CA VAL A 47 4.24 9.05 -14.90
C VAL A 47 3.52 9.32 -16.22
N PRO A 48 3.05 10.58 -16.48
CA PRO A 48 2.37 10.94 -17.72
C PRO A 48 3.23 10.69 -18.96
N LYS A 49 2.56 10.42 -20.09
CA LYS A 49 3.24 10.12 -21.37
C LYS A 49 4.07 11.28 -21.89
N GLU A 50 3.65 12.52 -21.64
CA GLU A 50 4.41 13.73 -22.01
C GLU A 50 5.78 13.81 -21.31
N PHE A 51 5.96 13.10 -20.22
CA PHE A 51 7.25 12.97 -19.50
C PHE A 51 7.95 11.62 -19.77
N GLY A 52 7.49 10.85 -20.76
CA GLY A 52 8.07 9.57 -21.15
C GLY A 52 7.63 8.37 -20.31
N GLY A 53 6.68 8.54 -19.39
CA GLY A 53 6.06 7.46 -18.63
C GLY A 53 4.97 6.73 -19.42
N GLU A 54 4.27 5.80 -18.77
CA GLU A 54 3.21 5.02 -19.42
C GLU A 54 1.83 5.69 -19.32
N GLY A 55 1.63 6.67 -18.43
CA GLY A 55 0.36 7.35 -18.22
C GLY A 55 -0.76 6.41 -17.78
N ALA A 56 -0.40 5.35 -17.06
CA ALA A 56 -1.34 4.36 -16.56
C ALA A 56 -2.22 4.93 -15.43
N GLY A 57 -3.33 4.25 -15.16
CA GLY A 57 -4.33 4.67 -14.19
C GLY A 57 -4.38 3.79 -12.94
N ILE A 58 -5.53 3.89 -12.25
CA ILE A 58 -5.79 3.19 -10.99
C ILE A 58 -5.90 1.67 -11.19
N LYS A 59 -6.38 1.19 -12.35
CA LYS A 59 -6.47 -0.24 -12.69
C LYS A 59 -5.08 -0.86 -12.76
N GLU A 60 -4.19 -0.26 -13.51
CA GLU A 60 -2.82 -0.74 -13.72
C GLU A 60 -2.02 -0.67 -12.41
N HIS A 61 -2.21 0.40 -11.63
CA HIS A 61 -1.67 0.49 -10.27
C HIS A 61 -2.09 -0.72 -9.42
N ALA A 62 -3.39 -1.05 -9.39
CA ALA A 62 -3.91 -2.17 -8.62
C ALA A 62 -3.40 -3.52 -9.15
N GLN A 63 -3.33 -3.71 -10.48
CA GLN A 63 -2.84 -4.93 -11.11
C GLN A 63 -1.38 -5.24 -10.74
N VAL A 64 -0.49 -4.25 -10.84
CA VAL A 64 0.92 -4.41 -10.46
C VAL A 64 1.04 -4.65 -8.95
N THR A 65 0.30 -3.90 -8.14
CA THR A 65 0.30 -4.06 -6.68
C THR A 65 -0.15 -5.48 -6.27
N GLN A 66 -1.22 -6.01 -6.87
CA GLN A 66 -1.70 -7.37 -6.61
C GLN A 66 -0.63 -8.41 -6.92
N ALA A 67 -0.03 -8.32 -8.10
CA ALA A 67 1.02 -9.25 -8.53
C ALA A 67 2.25 -9.24 -7.60
N PHE A 68 2.65 -8.07 -7.11
CA PHE A 68 3.74 -7.96 -6.14
C PHE A 68 3.35 -8.51 -4.77
N ALA A 69 2.10 -8.29 -4.35
CA ALA A 69 1.58 -8.81 -3.09
C ALA A 69 1.40 -10.34 -3.11
N GLU A 70 1.18 -10.95 -4.26
CA GLU A 70 1.24 -12.42 -4.44
C GLU A 70 2.66 -12.97 -4.18
N GLY A 71 3.70 -12.18 -4.39
CA GLY A 71 5.07 -12.51 -3.98
C GLY A 71 5.29 -12.29 -2.48
N THR A 72 5.05 -11.07 -2.02
CA THR A 72 4.99 -10.72 -0.60
C THR A 72 4.15 -9.45 -0.39
N ALA A 73 3.31 -9.45 0.64
CA ALA A 73 2.51 -8.28 1.01
C ALA A 73 3.39 -7.03 1.28
N THR A 74 4.61 -7.22 1.76
CA THR A 74 5.64 -6.18 1.92
C THR A 74 5.91 -5.44 0.61
N ALA A 75 6.17 -6.16 -0.49
CA ALA A 75 6.48 -5.53 -1.77
C ALA A 75 5.27 -4.77 -2.34
N GLY A 76 4.07 -5.38 -2.27
CA GLY A 76 2.84 -4.71 -2.70
C GLY A 76 2.55 -3.44 -1.90
N LEU A 77 2.74 -3.46 -0.58
CA LEU A 77 2.54 -2.29 0.28
C LEU A 77 3.54 -1.17 -0.03
N CYS A 78 4.83 -1.47 -0.08
CA CYS A 78 5.87 -0.46 -0.34
C CYS A 78 5.69 0.17 -1.74
N TYR A 79 5.34 -0.64 -2.74
CA TYR A 79 5.01 -0.15 -4.08
C TYR A 79 3.78 0.76 -4.07
N THR A 80 2.73 0.39 -3.32
CA THR A 80 1.54 1.24 -3.14
C THR A 80 1.90 2.60 -2.56
N MET A 81 2.70 2.64 -1.48
CA MET A 81 3.07 3.89 -0.81
C MET A 81 3.82 4.84 -1.75
N SER A 82 4.69 4.31 -2.62
CA SER A 82 5.39 5.10 -3.61
C SER A 82 4.43 5.73 -4.62
N ASN A 83 3.55 4.93 -5.20
CA ASN A 83 2.63 5.40 -6.23
C ASN A 83 1.57 6.37 -5.69
N VAL A 84 1.15 6.20 -4.45
CA VAL A 84 0.23 7.13 -3.77
C VAL A 84 0.87 8.50 -3.61
N ALA A 85 2.11 8.56 -3.13
CA ALA A 85 2.87 9.80 -3.00
C ALA A 85 3.13 10.45 -4.37
N LEU A 86 3.50 9.65 -5.38
CA LEU A 86 3.70 10.12 -6.74
C LEU A 86 2.40 10.71 -7.33
N LYS A 87 1.28 9.98 -7.24
CA LYS A 87 0.00 10.44 -7.79
C LYS A 87 -0.47 11.73 -7.16
N PHE A 88 -0.32 11.88 -5.84
CA PHE A 88 -0.60 13.14 -5.16
C PHE A 88 0.28 14.29 -5.68
N THR A 89 1.59 14.06 -5.78
CA THR A 89 2.55 15.05 -6.27
C THR A 89 2.26 15.46 -7.71
N LEU A 90 1.96 14.52 -8.60
CA LEU A 90 1.58 14.80 -10.00
C LEU A 90 0.25 15.57 -10.10
N THR A 91 -0.67 15.38 -9.15
CA THR A 91 -1.97 16.06 -9.17
C THR A 91 -1.88 17.50 -8.63
N PHE A 92 -1.25 17.69 -7.48
CA PHE A 92 -1.28 18.97 -6.75
C PHE A 92 0.05 19.72 -6.77
N GLY A 93 1.18 19.07 -7.08
CA GLY A 93 2.50 19.68 -7.05
C GLY A 93 2.65 20.84 -8.04
N ARG A 94 3.58 21.75 -7.77
CA ARG A 94 4.00 22.78 -8.73
C ARG A 94 4.77 22.13 -9.87
N ASP A 95 4.79 22.73 -11.03
CA ASP A 95 5.43 22.15 -12.21
C ASP A 95 6.91 21.87 -12.03
N GLU A 96 7.63 22.74 -11.31
CA GLU A 96 9.05 22.54 -10.96
C GLU A 96 9.26 21.25 -10.16
N ILE A 97 8.42 21.00 -9.14
CA ILE A 97 8.50 19.81 -8.30
C ILE A 97 8.09 18.56 -9.07
N LYS A 98 7.04 18.66 -9.90
CA LYS A 98 6.65 17.55 -10.78
C LYS A 98 7.79 17.14 -11.70
N GLN A 99 8.43 18.12 -12.37
CA GLN A 99 9.54 17.87 -13.28
C GLN A 99 10.73 17.24 -12.55
N GLN A 100 11.09 17.76 -11.37
CA GLN A 100 12.17 17.20 -10.55
C GLN A 100 11.90 15.74 -10.17
N VAL A 101 10.71 15.44 -9.61
CA VAL A 101 10.34 14.09 -9.18
C VAL A 101 10.28 13.13 -10.37
N VAL A 102 9.66 13.58 -11.47
CA VAL A 102 9.58 12.77 -12.69
C VAL A 102 10.97 12.45 -13.23
N LYS A 103 11.85 13.45 -13.32
CA LYS A 103 13.25 13.22 -13.75
C LYS A 103 13.95 12.18 -12.86
N ASP A 104 13.80 12.29 -11.56
CA ASP A 104 14.42 11.37 -10.61
C ASP A 104 13.89 9.93 -10.75
N ILE A 105 12.60 9.76 -11.01
CA ILE A 105 12.01 8.45 -11.25
C ILE A 105 12.46 7.89 -12.61
N MET A 106 12.44 8.71 -13.66
CA MET A 106 12.71 8.27 -15.03
C MET A 106 14.18 7.96 -15.28
N GLU A 107 15.09 8.79 -14.75
CA GLU A 107 16.52 8.75 -15.05
C GLU A 107 17.36 8.13 -13.92
N ASN A 108 16.92 8.30 -12.64
CA ASN A 108 17.71 7.94 -11.47
C ASN A 108 17.11 6.76 -10.68
N ASN A 109 16.08 6.09 -11.21
CA ASN A 109 15.41 4.94 -10.59
C ASN A 109 14.98 5.20 -9.14
N LYS A 110 14.54 6.44 -8.84
CA LYS A 110 14.07 6.84 -7.52
C LYS A 110 12.62 6.43 -7.30
N PHE A 111 12.24 6.28 -6.03
CA PHE A 111 10.86 6.05 -5.63
C PHE A 111 10.52 6.87 -4.38
N MET A 112 9.24 6.96 -4.05
CA MET A 112 8.71 7.83 -3.01
C MET A 112 8.08 7.03 -1.89
N SER A 113 7.69 7.70 -0.80
CA SER A 113 6.84 7.14 0.24
C SER A 113 5.85 8.14 0.79
N LEU A 114 4.73 7.63 1.33
CA LEU A 114 3.72 8.40 2.02
C LEU A 114 3.98 8.39 3.53
N ALA A 115 4.01 9.57 4.17
CA ALA A 115 4.30 9.73 5.59
C ALA A 115 3.22 10.57 6.28
N ARG A 116 2.09 9.94 6.66
CA ARG A 116 0.93 10.64 7.27
C ARG A 116 0.72 10.34 8.73
N SER A 117 0.88 9.07 9.15
CA SER A 117 0.57 8.63 10.51
C SER A 117 1.44 9.34 11.54
N GLU A 118 0.84 9.69 12.68
CA GLU A 118 1.50 10.30 13.84
C GLU A 118 1.14 9.54 15.12
N PHE A 119 1.98 9.60 16.15
CA PHE A 119 1.79 8.86 17.40
C PHE A 119 0.56 9.30 18.18
N GLY A 120 -0.04 10.36 18.03
CA GLY A 120 -1.19 10.84 18.82
C GLY A 120 -2.51 10.89 18.06
N THR A 121 -2.50 10.69 16.75
CA THR A 121 -3.68 11.02 15.93
C THR A 121 -4.65 9.85 15.71
N GLY A 122 -4.19 8.60 15.79
CA GLY A 122 -5.04 7.42 15.57
C GLY A 122 -5.83 7.52 14.26
N VAL A 123 -7.16 7.43 14.35
CA VAL A 123 -8.05 7.55 13.17
C VAL A 123 -8.13 8.97 12.59
N HIS A 124 -7.65 9.96 13.31
CA HIS A 124 -7.66 11.38 12.89
C HIS A 124 -6.39 11.75 12.10
N VAL A 125 -5.97 10.91 11.18
CA VAL A 125 -4.74 11.09 10.39
C VAL A 125 -4.67 12.38 9.57
N PHE A 126 -5.81 13.07 9.40
CA PHE A 126 -5.86 14.39 8.74
C PHE A 126 -5.59 15.55 9.69
N ASN A 127 -5.56 15.32 11.00
CA ASN A 127 -5.31 16.33 12.04
C ASN A 127 -3.85 16.22 12.49
N SER A 128 -2.94 16.69 11.68
CA SER A 128 -1.51 16.66 11.99
C SER A 128 -1.17 17.53 13.19
N GLN A 129 -0.27 17.05 14.05
CA GLN A 129 0.28 17.74 15.23
C GLN A 129 1.68 18.31 14.98
N MET A 130 2.15 18.28 13.74
CA MET A 130 3.42 18.87 13.33
C MET A 130 3.44 20.36 13.60
N GLN A 131 4.59 20.90 14.00
CA GLN A 131 4.83 22.32 14.11
C GLN A 131 5.52 22.83 12.85
N VAL A 132 4.98 23.88 12.24
CA VAL A 132 5.52 24.50 11.04
C VAL A 132 5.64 25.99 11.24
N GLU A 133 6.88 26.52 11.21
CA GLU A 133 7.17 27.94 11.22
C GLU A 133 7.48 28.39 9.79
N ASN A 134 6.60 29.22 9.24
CA ASN A 134 6.71 29.69 7.85
C ASN A 134 7.56 30.96 7.77
N HIS A 135 8.58 30.95 6.91
CA HIS A 135 9.37 32.12 6.48
C HIS A 135 9.12 32.41 4.98
N GLU A 136 9.71 33.48 4.45
CA GLU A 136 9.49 33.91 3.07
C GLU A 136 9.90 32.83 2.05
N ASP A 137 11.11 32.26 2.17
CA ASP A 137 11.68 31.32 1.21
C ASP A 137 11.74 29.87 1.71
N TYR A 138 11.57 29.64 3.01
CA TYR A 138 11.65 28.33 3.64
C TYR A 138 10.69 28.19 4.82
N SER A 139 10.53 26.97 5.29
CA SER A 139 9.82 26.70 6.55
C SER A 139 10.67 25.80 7.45
N ILE A 140 10.51 25.97 8.77
CA ILE A 140 11.13 25.11 9.78
C ILE A 140 10.07 24.17 10.32
N MET A 141 10.37 22.89 10.37
CA MET A 141 9.43 21.84 10.78
C MET A 141 9.97 21.06 11.96
N ASN A 142 9.10 20.87 12.97
CA ASN A 142 9.36 20.06 14.14
C ASN A 142 8.21 19.08 14.37
N GLY A 143 8.55 17.85 14.78
CA GLY A 143 7.59 16.80 15.09
C GLY A 143 8.01 15.42 14.60
N SER A 144 7.04 14.52 14.54
CA SER A 144 7.32 13.14 14.15
C SER A 144 6.18 12.51 13.37
N LYS A 145 6.53 11.58 12.51
CA LYS A 145 5.60 10.65 11.85
C LYS A 145 5.89 9.23 12.34
N SER A 146 4.84 8.46 12.57
CA SER A 146 4.94 7.05 12.95
C SER A 146 4.69 6.15 11.73
N MET A 147 5.14 4.90 11.78
CA MET A 147 4.81 3.87 10.79
C MET A 147 5.05 4.29 9.32
N ILE A 148 6.23 4.82 9.01
CA ILE A 148 6.57 5.31 7.67
C ILE A 148 7.16 4.18 6.84
N THR A 149 6.34 3.60 5.98
CA THR A 149 6.74 2.51 5.08
C THR A 149 7.89 2.94 4.17
N SER A 150 8.87 2.07 3.95
CA SER A 150 10.10 2.36 3.20
C SER A 150 10.91 3.53 3.77
N ALA A 151 10.78 3.81 5.07
CA ALA A 151 11.59 4.81 5.76
C ALA A 151 13.09 4.53 5.54
N ASN A 152 13.88 5.58 5.38
CA ASN A 152 15.32 5.53 5.09
C ASN A 152 15.72 4.97 3.70
N TYR A 153 14.74 4.53 2.87
CA TYR A 153 15.01 3.95 1.55
C TYR A 153 14.37 4.74 0.40
N ALA A 154 13.22 5.38 0.64
CA ALA A 154 12.59 6.25 -0.35
C ALA A 154 13.37 7.55 -0.54
N SER A 155 13.36 8.09 -1.75
CA SER A 155 14.05 9.34 -2.08
C SER A 155 13.28 10.60 -1.70
N TYR A 156 11.95 10.46 -1.55
CA TYR A 156 11.04 11.53 -1.17
C TYR A 156 9.96 11.00 -0.25
N TYR A 157 9.58 11.80 0.75
CA TYR A 157 8.50 11.51 1.67
C TYR A 157 7.41 12.58 1.55
N LEU A 158 6.20 12.18 1.18
CA LEU A 158 5.04 13.06 1.18
C LEU A 158 4.44 13.10 2.58
N ILE A 159 4.66 14.20 3.30
CA ILE A 159 4.14 14.40 4.66
C ILE A 159 2.91 15.28 4.68
N SER A 160 1.96 15.03 5.60
CA SER A 160 0.90 15.95 5.96
C SER A 160 1.35 16.83 7.12
N VAL A 161 0.92 18.08 7.13
CA VAL A 161 1.13 19.04 8.22
C VAL A 161 -0.19 19.76 8.52
N PRO A 162 -0.30 20.54 9.62
CA PRO A 162 -1.48 21.39 9.84
C PRO A 162 -1.72 22.32 8.64
N ALA A 163 -2.98 22.63 8.39
CA ALA A 163 -3.33 23.57 7.32
C ALA A 163 -2.69 24.95 7.57
N ASP A 164 -2.20 25.57 6.51
CA ASP A 164 -1.75 26.95 6.55
C ASP A 164 -2.96 27.88 6.71
N GLU A 165 -2.91 28.80 7.66
CA GLU A 165 -4.03 29.69 8.00
C GLU A 165 -4.48 30.56 6.80
N LYS A 166 -3.55 30.93 5.91
CA LYS A 166 -3.80 31.81 4.76
C LYS A 166 -4.06 31.05 3.46
N ARG A 167 -3.42 29.88 3.30
CA ARG A 167 -3.37 29.13 2.03
C ARG A 167 -4.16 27.82 2.08
N GLY A 168 -4.63 27.40 3.28
CA GLY A 168 -5.43 26.19 3.46
C GLY A 168 -4.61 24.88 3.53
N PRO A 169 -5.22 23.74 3.19
CA PRO A 169 -4.58 22.44 3.33
C PRO A 169 -3.28 22.33 2.54
N VAL A 170 -2.24 21.81 3.19
CA VAL A 170 -0.89 21.68 2.62
C VAL A 170 -0.26 20.34 2.99
N ASN A 171 0.48 19.76 2.05
CA ASN A 171 1.42 18.67 2.27
C ASN A 171 2.81 19.13 1.83
N TRP A 172 3.82 18.44 2.31
CA TRP A 172 5.20 18.74 1.94
C TRP A 172 5.88 17.52 1.37
N LEU A 173 6.67 17.74 0.34
CA LEU A 173 7.53 16.73 -0.23
C LEU A 173 8.94 16.89 0.35
N VAL A 174 9.31 15.98 1.25
CA VAL A 174 10.62 16.03 1.95
C VAL A 174 11.61 15.13 1.22
N PRO A 175 12.69 15.70 0.63
CA PRO A 175 13.78 14.90 0.06
C PRO A 175 14.52 14.11 1.14
N TYR A 176 14.92 12.87 0.82
CA TYR A 176 15.83 12.11 1.68
C TYR A 176 17.16 12.86 1.87
N GLY A 177 17.70 12.84 3.09
CA GLY A 177 18.94 13.54 3.43
C GLY A 177 18.76 15.03 3.74
N THR A 178 17.52 15.55 3.82
CA THR A 178 17.28 16.91 4.34
C THR A 178 17.81 17.03 5.77
N GLU A 179 18.54 18.09 6.07
CA GLU A 179 19.09 18.36 7.39
C GLU A 179 17.94 18.45 8.43
N GLY A 180 18.11 17.78 9.57
CA GLY A 180 17.09 17.68 10.61
C GLY A 180 16.08 16.54 10.39
N LEU A 181 16.20 15.75 9.31
CA LEU A 181 15.40 14.55 9.07
C LEU A 181 16.14 13.31 9.61
N GLU A 182 15.49 12.57 10.51
CA GLU A 182 16.04 11.36 11.12
C GLU A 182 15.04 10.21 11.06
N PHE A 183 15.53 8.95 11.01
CA PHE A 183 14.74 7.73 11.06
C PHE A 183 15.21 6.82 12.19
N SER A 184 14.28 6.15 12.87
CA SER A 184 14.58 5.19 13.95
C SER A 184 14.24 3.78 13.52
N GLU A 185 15.13 3.14 12.75
CA GLU A 185 14.91 1.78 12.22
C GLU A 185 14.80 0.72 13.33
N SER A 186 15.48 0.92 14.46
CA SER A 186 15.41 0.01 15.62
C SER A 186 14.00 -0.05 16.24
N ASP A 187 13.15 0.94 16.00
CA ASP A 187 11.80 1.00 16.54
C ASP A 187 10.76 0.29 15.64
N TRP A 188 11.19 -0.29 14.53
CA TRP A 188 10.33 -1.12 13.70
C TRP A 188 10.44 -2.60 14.10
N ASN A 189 9.36 -3.15 14.64
CA ASN A 189 9.21 -4.56 14.96
C ASN A 189 7.77 -5.02 14.65
N GLY A 190 7.41 -5.02 13.37
CA GLY A 190 6.08 -5.41 12.91
C GLY A 190 5.77 -6.87 13.16
N LEU A 191 4.51 -7.16 13.51
CA LEU A 191 4.01 -8.54 13.64
C LEU A 191 4.08 -9.27 12.30
N GLY A 192 3.64 -8.61 11.22
CA GLY A 192 3.69 -9.03 9.82
C GLY A 192 4.25 -7.93 8.94
N MET A 193 4.38 -8.20 7.64
CA MET A 193 5.01 -7.32 6.64
C MET A 193 6.37 -6.78 7.11
N ARG A 194 7.13 -7.59 7.79
CA ARG A 194 8.26 -7.19 8.62
C ARG A 194 9.35 -6.43 7.86
N GLY A 195 9.53 -6.75 6.59
CA GLY A 195 10.52 -6.10 5.72
C GLY A 195 10.09 -4.74 5.14
N ASN A 196 8.94 -4.17 5.52
CA ASN A 196 8.49 -2.90 4.96
C ASN A 196 9.18 -1.66 5.57
N ASN A 197 9.97 -1.84 6.62
CA ASN A 197 10.68 -0.79 7.36
C ASN A 197 9.79 0.41 7.70
N SER A 198 8.63 0.13 8.34
CA SER A 198 7.69 1.18 8.72
C SER A 198 8.11 1.87 10.03
N CYS A 199 9.35 2.34 10.11
CA CYS A 199 9.89 2.98 11.30
C CYS A 199 9.44 4.44 11.44
N PRO A 200 9.59 5.03 12.64
CA PRO A 200 9.33 6.45 12.87
C PRO A 200 10.30 7.36 12.09
N MET A 201 9.78 8.54 11.73
CA MET A 201 10.49 9.63 11.11
C MET A 201 10.37 10.87 12.00
N TYR A 202 11.48 11.47 12.31
CA TYR A 202 11.57 12.66 13.17
C TYR A 202 12.08 13.85 12.38
N MET A 203 11.51 15.01 12.64
CA MET A 203 11.95 16.30 12.12
C MET A 203 12.34 17.18 13.30
N LYS A 204 13.60 17.62 13.30
CA LYS A 204 14.21 18.46 14.36
C LYS A 204 14.79 19.69 13.70
N ASP A 205 14.14 20.83 13.86
CA ASP A 205 14.48 22.09 13.22
C ASP A 205 14.76 21.92 11.72
N MET A 206 14.01 20.99 11.09
CA MET A 206 14.18 20.65 9.67
C MET A 206 13.81 21.85 8.80
N LYS A 207 14.83 22.41 8.14
CA LYS A 207 14.67 23.54 7.23
C LYS A 207 14.40 23.05 5.82
N LEU A 208 13.27 23.44 5.23
CA LEU A 208 12.87 23.02 3.90
C LEU A 208 12.42 24.22 3.05
N ASP A 209 12.91 24.31 1.82
CA ASP A 209 12.53 25.33 0.84
C ASP A 209 11.03 25.27 0.54
N ASN A 210 10.36 26.43 0.52
CA ASN A 210 8.92 26.55 0.29
C ASN A 210 8.46 26.03 -1.09
N LYS A 211 9.36 25.79 -2.03
CA LYS A 211 9.02 25.12 -3.30
C LYS A 211 8.46 23.72 -3.08
N TYR A 212 8.87 23.02 -2.01
CA TYR A 212 8.39 21.67 -1.68
C TYR A 212 7.01 21.65 -1.00
N ALA A 213 6.40 22.82 -0.70
CA ALA A 213 5.04 22.90 -0.21
C ALA A 213 4.03 22.63 -1.34
N ILE A 214 3.14 21.68 -1.11
CA ILE A 214 2.08 21.30 -2.05
C ILE A 214 0.73 21.68 -1.47
N TYR A 215 0.17 22.81 -1.91
CA TYR A 215 -1.14 23.30 -1.51
C TYR A 215 -2.24 22.58 -2.30
N ILE A 216 -3.29 22.17 -1.58
CA ILE A 216 -4.37 21.37 -2.17
C ILE A 216 -5.45 22.30 -2.73
N ASP A 217 -5.48 22.44 -4.03
CA ASP A 217 -6.59 23.07 -4.77
C ASP A 217 -7.42 21.98 -5.47
N ARG A 218 -8.47 21.54 -4.80
CA ARG A 218 -9.35 20.47 -5.30
C ARG A 218 -10.13 20.85 -6.54
N GLN A 219 -10.47 22.14 -6.69
CA GLN A 219 -11.20 22.64 -7.86
C GLN A 219 -10.27 22.65 -9.08
N LYS A 220 -9.08 23.20 -8.93
CA LYS A 220 -8.06 23.22 -9.99
C LYS A 220 -7.67 21.79 -10.42
N ALA A 221 -7.59 20.85 -9.47
CA ALA A 221 -7.27 19.46 -9.72
C ALA A 221 -8.49 18.62 -10.17
N ASN A 222 -9.66 19.24 -10.35
CA ASN A 222 -10.91 18.57 -10.73
C ASN A 222 -11.26 17.35 -9.85
N GLN A 223 -11.09 17.49 -8.53
CA GLN A 223 -11.34 16.40 -7.58
C GLN A 223 -12.84 16.26 -7.30
N LYS A 224 -13.42 15.13 -7.73
CA LYS A 224 -14.86 14.83 -7.61
C LYS A 224 -15.28 14.23 -6.27
N TYR A 225 -14.34 13.54 -5.58
CA TYR A 225 -14.65 12.78 -4.37
C TYR A 225 -14.36 13.60 -3.11
N PRO A 226 -14.98 13.25 -1.95
CA PRO A 226 -14.79 14.00 -0.69
C PRO A 226 -13.38 13.84 -0.09
N VAL A 227 -12.58 12.91 -0.61
CA VAL A 227 -11.18 12.71 -0.23
C VAL A 227 -10.24 13.05 -1.39
N ASN A 228 -8.95 13.25 -1.09
CA ASN A 228 -7.96 13.51 -2.12
C ASN A 228 -7.58 12.24 -2.88
N ILE A 229 -7.01 12.41 -4.07
CA ILE A 229 -6.64 11.31 -4.99
C ILE A 229 -5.72 10.27 -4.37
N ASP A 230 -4.85 10.66 -3.46
CA ASP A 230 -3.96 9.74 -2.76
C ASP A 230 -4.72 8.74 -1.88
N VAL A 231 -5.80 9.16 -1.21
CA VAL A 231 -6.65 8.24 -0.42
C VAL A 231 -7.31 7.21 -1.34
N ILE A 232 -7.74 7.61 -2.53
CA ILE A 232 -8.36 6.71 -3.52
C ILE A 232 -7.34 5.68 -4.02
N TYR A 233 -6.15 6.13 -4.46
CA TYR A 233 -5.08 5.22 -4.89
C TYR A 233 -4.58 4.33 -3.76
N PHE A 234 -4.57 4.85 -2.54
CA PHE A 234 -4.21 4.07 -1.35
C PHE A 234 -5.24 2.96 -1.07
N MET A 235 -6.54 3.25 -1.15
CA MET A 235 -7.59 2.23 -1.01
C MET A 235 -7.46 1.17 -2.10
N ALA A 236 -7.27 1.55 -3.37
CA ALA A 236 -7.08 0.60 -4.46
C ALA A 236 -5.84 -0.29 -4.25
N GLY A 237 -4.71 0.32 -3.87
CA GLY A 237 -3.47 -0.39 -3.59
C GLY A 237 -3.61 -1.37 -2.42
N LEU A 238 -4.18 -0.95 -1.30
CA LEU A 238 -4.41 -1.87 -0.16
C LEU A 238 -5.41 -2.97 -0.49
N THR A 239 -6.46 -2.69 -1.27
CA THR A 239 -7.37 -3.73 -1.78
C THR A 239 -6.58 -4.77 -2.57
N ALA A 240 -5.71 -4.32 -3.47
CA ALA A 240 -4.86 -5.19 -4.28
C ALA A 240 -3.85 -5.99 -3.44
N VAL A 241 -3.25 -5.36 -2.40
CA VAL A 241 -2.35 -6.07 -1.46
C VAL A 241 -3.06 -7.23 -0.78
N TYR A 242 -4.24 -7.01 -0.22
CA TYR A 242 -4.94 -8.06 0.51
C TYR A 242 -5.66 -9.06 -0.39
N THR A 243 -5.99 -8.68 -1.63
CA THR A 243 -6.43 -9.62 -2.67
C THR A 243 -5.28 -10.56 -3.06
N GLY A 244 -4.10 -10.04 -3.35
CA GLY A 244 -2.92 -10.84 -3.68
C GLY A 244 -2.49 -11.75 -2.52
N LEU A 245 -2.48 -11.23 -1.30
CA LEU A 245 -2.16 -12.02 -0.09
C LEU A 245 -3.19 -13.14 0.13
N GLY A 246 -4.48 -12.87 -0.01
CA GLY A 246 -5.55 -13.87 0.11
C GLY A 246 -5.41 -14.99 -0.92
N LYS A 247 -5.07 -14.66 -2.16
CA LYS A 247 -4.77 -15.62 -3.22
C LYS A 247 -3.54 -16.48 -2.89
N THR A 248 -2.47 -15.86 -2.36
CA THR A 248 -1.27 -16.59 -1.94
C THR A 248 -1.57 -17.56 -0.77
N ILE A 249 -2.42 -17.16 0.18
CA ILE A 249 -2.87 -18.03 1.27
C ILE A 249 -3.62 -19.25 0.70
N TYR A 250 -4.54 -19.04 -0.24
CA TYR A 250 -5.27 -20.11 -0.91
C TYR A 250 -4.30 -21.10 -1.60
N GLU A 251 -3.38 -20.60 -2.40
CA GLU A 251 -2.40 -21.45 -3.13
C GLU A 251 -1.48 -22.21 -2.16
N ALA A 252 -0.98 -21.56 -1.11
CA ALA A 252 -0.13 -22.20 -0.11
C ALA A 252 -0.86 -23.30 0.67
N ALA A 253 -2.11 -23.05 1.09
CA ALA A 253 -2.93 -24.03 1.81
C ALA A 253 -3.31 -25.22 0.90
N LYS A 254 -3.68 -24.96 -0.35
CA LYS A 254 -3.94 -25.98 -1.36
C LYS A 254 -2.71 -26.86 -1.61
N ALA A 255 -1.54 -26.24 -1.83
CA ALA A 255 -0.29 -26.95 -2.04
C ALA A 255 0.07 -27.81 -0.81
N HIS A 256 -0.10 -27.29 0.40
CA HIS A 256 0.11 -28.05 1.63
C HIS A 256 -0.80 -29.28 1.69
N ALA A 257 -2.10 -29.13 1.37
CA ALA A 257 -3.07 -30.23 1.41
C ALA A 257 -2.78 -31.32 0.38
N LEU A 258 -2.31 -30.96 -0.80
CA LEU A 258 -1.92 -31.89 -1.87
C LEU A 258 -0.60 -32.64 -1.59
N ASN A 259 0.36 -31.96 -0.95
CA ASN A 259 1.67 -32.51 -0.71
C ASN A 259 1.79 -33.32 0.60
N ARG A 260 0.88 -33.12 1.57
CA ARG A 260 0.93 -33.87 2.82
C ARG A 260 0.33 -35.25 2.64
N LYS A 261 1.22 -36.26 2.66
CA LYS A 261 0.87 -37.68 2.46
C LYS A 261 0.57 -38.39 3.78
N TYR A 262 -0.36 -39.34 3.71
CA TYR A 262 -0.71 -40.30 4.76
C TYR A 262 -0.47 -41.74 4.26
N PRO A 263 -0.46 -42.75 5.15
CA PRO A 263 -0.41 -44.14 4.74
C PRO A 263 -1.54 -44.49 3.74
N GLY A 264 -1.22 -45.30 2.71
CA GLY A 264 -2.19 -45.73 1.68
C GLY A 264 -2.38 -44.72 0.55
N ASP A 265 -1.34 -43.94 0.22
CA ASP A 265 -1.28 -42.98 -0.89
C ASP A 265 -2.36 -41.87 -0.85
N LYS A 266 -2.96 -41.65 0.31
CA LYS A 266 -3.89 -40.57 0.54
C LYS A 266 -3.15 -39.29 0.89
N THR A 267 -3.71 -38.15 0.47
CA THR A 267 -3.24 -36.82 0.85
C THR A 267 -4.23 -36.17 1.82
N LEU A 268 -3.81 -35.07 2.45
CA LEU A 268 -4.71 -34.28 3.29
C LEU A 268 -5.91 -33.75 2.49
N ALA A 269 -5.76 -33.54 1.18
CA ALA A 269 -6.82 -33.13 0.26
C ALA A 269 -7.92 -34.22 0.06
N ASN A 270 -7.71 -35.47 0.52
CA ASN A 270 -8.75 -36.50 0.47
C ASN A 270 -9.76 -36.41 1.65
N ILE A 271 -9.55 -35.49 2.59
CA ILE A 271 -10.45 -35.27 3.73
C ILE A 271 -11.51 -34.25 3.36
N GLU A 272 -12.79 -34.63 3.45
CA GLU A 272 -13.93 -33.79 3.03
C GLU A 272 -13.93 -32.40 3.69
N THR A 273 -13.69 -32.31 4.99
CA THR A 273 -13.61 -31.01 5.71
C THR A 273 -12.50 -30.11 5.12
N VAL A 274 -11.38 -30.70 4.68
CA VAL A 274 -10.28 -29.93 4.06
C VAL A 274 -10.70 -29.43 2.69
N LEU A 275 -11.44 -30.24 1.91
CA LEU A 275 -11.99 -29.81 0.61
C LEU A 275 -12.96 -28.63 0.78
N LEU A 276 -13.83 -28.66 1.80
CA LEU A 276 -14.72 -27.53 2.12
C LEU A 276 -13.92 -26.27 2.43
N HIS A 277 -12.85 -26.38 3.22
CA HIS A 277 -11.99 -25.24 3.52
C HIS A 277 -11.24 -24.71 2.28
N ILE A 278 -10.73 -25.57 1.43
CA ILE A 278 -10.08 -25.16 0.18
C ILE A 278 -11.08 -24.46 -0.75
N SER A 279 -12.32 -24.97 -0.88
CA SER A 279 -13.37 -24.32 -1.63
C SER A 279 -13.70 -22.91 -1.08
N HIS A 280 -13.76 -22.77 0.24
CA HIS A 280 -14.00 -21.48 0.89
C HIS A 280 -12.84 -20.48 0.61
N LEU A 281 -11.59 -20.95 0.68
CA LEU A 281 -10.41 -20.12 0.32
C LEU A 281 -10.47 -19.64 -1.12
N PHE A 282 -10.86 -20.52 -2.05
CA PHE A 282 -11.07 -20.15 -3.45
C PHE A 282 -12.15 -19.08 -3.61
N ASN A 283 -13.30 -19.26 -2.93
CA ASN A 283 -14.39 -18.29 -2.95
C ASN A 283 -13.94 -16.92 -2.43
N ASN A 284 -13.20 -16.87 -1.31
CA ASN A 284 -12.67 -15.63 -0.75
C ASN A 284 -11.73 -14.91 -1.73
N ALA A 285 -10.83 -15.65 -2.37
CA ALA A 285 -9.90 -15.10 -3.36
C ALA A 285 -10.65 -14.56 -4.59
N PHE A 286 -11.61 -15.34 -5.13
CA PHE A 286 -12.41 -14.96 -6.28
C PHE A 286 -13.26 -13.71 -6.02
N VAL A 287 -13.93 -13.64 -4.86
CA VAL A 287 -14.77 -12.49 -4.49
C VAL A 287 -13.90 -11.23 -4.28
N ALA A 288 -12.76 -11.36 -3.63
CA ALA A 288 -11.86 -10.22 -3.42
C ALA A 288 -11.31 -9.67 -4.75
N GLU A 289 -10.87 -10.55 -5.65
CA GLU A 289 -10.37 -10.16 -6.98
C GLU A 289 -11.48 -9.56 -7.86
N SER A 290 -12.68 -10.13 -7.84
CA SER A 290 -13.84 -9.60 -8.55
C SER A 290 -14.22 -8.20 -8.04
N ALA A 291 -14.23 -8.00 -6.72
CA ALA A 291 -14.52 -6.72 -6.11
C ALA A 291 -13.44 -5.66 -6.45
N LEU A 292 -12.15 -6.03 -6.42
CA LEU A 292 -11.04 -5.16 -6.82
C LEU A 292 -11.21 -4.70 -8.27
N ASN A 293 -11.44 -5.65 -9.19
CA ASN A 293 -11.58 -5.36 -10.61
C ASN A 293 -12.79 -4.45 -10.88
N ALA A 294 -13.96 -4.78 -10.31
CA ALA A 294 -15.16 -3.96 -10.46
C ALA A 294 -14.99 -2.55 -9.90
N ALA A 295 -14.36 -2.42 -8.73
CA ALA A 295 -14.15 -1.12 -8.09
C ALA A 295 -13.14 -0.25 -8.86
N THR A 296 -12.03 -0.82 -9.32
CA THR A 296 -11.03 -0.07 -10.10
C THR A 296 -11.52 0.28 -11.50
N GLU A 297 -12.36 -0.56 -12.11
CA GLU A 297 -13.05 -0.25 -13.37
C GLU A 297 -14.02 0.92 -13.18
N ALA A 298 -14.86 0.86 -12.13
CA ALA A 298 -15.80 1.94 -11.81
C ALA A 298 -15.06 3.27 -11.57
N MET A 299 -13.93 3.24 -10.85
CA MET A 299 -13.09 4.42 -10.63
C MET A 299 -12.49 4.95 -11.93
N ALA A 300 -12.02 4.08 -12.82
CA ALA A 300 -11.45 4.47 -14.12
C ALA A 300 -12.50 5.08 -15.07
N ASN A 301 -13.74 4.58 -15.01
CA ASN A 301 -14.86 5.06 -15.79
C ASN A 301 -15.63 6.22 -15.12
N GLU A 302 -15.18 6.67 -13.95
CA GLU A 302 -15.82 7.73 -13.15
C GLU A 302 -17.32 7.46 -12.88
N GLU A 303 -17.70 6.21 -12.61
CA GLU A 303 -19.07 5.81 -12.29
C GLU A 303 -19.60 6.56 -11.05
N PRO A 304 -20.91 6.81 -10.95
CA PRO A 304 -21.48 7.58 -9.84
C PRO A 304 -21.22 6.98 -8.46
N ASP A 305 -21.18 5.65 -8.35
CA ASP A 305 -20.98 4.87 -7.10
C ASP A 305 -19.55 4.30 -6.96
N ALA A 306 -18.60 4.81 -7.75
CA ALA A 306 -17.23 4.32 -7.77
C ALA A 306 -16.55 4.44 -6.39
N PHE A 307 -16.84 5.51 -5.64
CA PHE A 307 -16.24 5.76 -4.34
C PHE A 307 -16.72 4.75 -3.28
N GLU A 308 -18.00 4.42 -3.27
CA GLU A 308 -18.58 3.37 -2.43
C GLU A 308 -18.04 2.00 -2.79
N LYS A 309 -17.89 1.72 -4.08
CA LYS A 309 -17.33 0.47 -4.60
C LYS A 309 -15.90 0.25 -4.13
N ILE A 310 -15.02 1.27 -4.23
CA ILE A 310 -13.62 1.09 -3.82
C ILE A 310 -13.47 0.89 -2.31
N MET A 311 -14.27 1.57 -1.49
CA MET A 311 -14.30 1.36 -0.04
C MET A 311 -14.81 -0.04 0.31
N THR A 312 -15.91 -0.48 -0.34
CA THR A 312 -16.49 -1.81 -0.13
C THR A 312 -15.53 -2.92 -0.57
N ALA A 313 -14.86 -2.76 -1.71
CA ALA A 313 -13.84 -3.71 -2.17
C ALA A 313 -12.69 -3.82 -1.17
N ARG A 314 -12.25 -2.70 -0.57
CA ARG A 314 -11.23 -2.68 0.47
C ARG A 314 -11.66 -3.43 1.74
N VAL A 315 -12.90 -3.26 2.17
CA VAL A 315 -13.49 -4.01 3.30
C VAL A 315 -13.52 -5.51 2.98
N THR A 316 -14.04 -5.87 1.81
CA THR A 316 -14.18 -7.26 1.34
C THR A 316 -12.82 -7.96 1.29
N ALA A 317 -11.83 -7.36 0.62
CA ALA A 317 -10.49 -7.93 0.53
C ALA A 317 -9.85 -8.14 1.91
N SER A 318 -10.05 -7.19 2.84
CA SER A 318 -9.48 -7.29 4.19
C SER A 318 -10.07 -8.43 4.99
N LEU A 319 -11.39 -8.54 5.02
CA LEU A 319 -12.10 -9.56 5.81
C LEU A 319 -11.85 -10.95 5.22
N ASN A 320 -11.94 -11.09 3.89
CA ASN A 320 -11.67 -12.36 3.21
C ASN A 320 -10.21 -12.80 3.39
N CYS A 321 -9.26 -11.86 3.42
CA CYS A 321 -7.85 -12.18 3.66
C CYS A 321 -7.62 -12.76 5.06
N VAL A 322 -8.19 -12.14 6.11
CA VAL A 322 -8.08 -12.64 7.50
C VAL A 322 -8.77 -13.98 7.66
N ASP A 323 -9.98 -14.14 7.10
CA ASP A 323 -10.69 -15.42 7.14
C ASP A 323 -9.90 -16.53 6.43
N SER A 324 -9.33 -16.20 5.26
CA SER A 324 -8.45 -17.12 4.52
C SER A 324 -7.22 -17.50 5.32
N ALA A 325 -6.61 -16.56 6.05
CA ALA A 325 -5.45 -16.84 6.88
C ALA A 325 -5.80 -17.81 8.03
N ASN A 326 -6.95 -17.61 8.69
CA ASN A 326 -7.45 -18.53 9.72
C ASN A 326 -7.72 -19.94 9.15
N LEU A 327 -8.34 -20.04 7.99
CA LEU A 327 -8.59 -21.34 7.32
C LEU A 327 -7.26 -22.00 6.88
N GLY A 328 -6.32 -21.22 6.35
CA GLY A 328 -4.98 -21.69 5.99
C GLY A 328 -4.24 -22.32 7.18
N MET A 329 -4.31 -21.67 8.35
CA MET A 329 -3.76 -22.22 9.60
C MET A 329 -4.44 -23.53 10.02
N ARG A 330 -5.76 -23.64 9.86
CA ARG A 330 -6.50 -24.87 10.18
C ARG A 330 -6.13 -26.02 9.25
N ILE A 331 -5.96 -25.76 7.95
CA ILE A 331 -5.53 -26.75 6.96
C ILE A 331 -4.09 -27.19 7.25
N GLY A 332 -3.21 -26.24 7.54
CA GLY A 332 -1.80 -26.50 7.80
C GLY A 332 -1.51 -27.15 9.16
N GLY A 333 -2.44 -27.02 10.12
CA GLY A 333 -2.33 -27.60 11.47
C GLY A 333 -1.01 -27.24 12.15
N GLY A 334 -0.41 -28.22 12.86
CA GLY A 334 0.87 -28.02 13.56
C GLY A 334 2.04 -27.61 12.65
N ALA A 335 2.01 -27.98 11.36
CA ALA A 335 3.03 -27.55 10.41
C ALA A 335 2.92 -26.04 10.09
N ALA A 336 1.70 -25.52 9.97
CA ALA A 336 1.47 -24.09 9.78
C ALA A 336 1.78 -23.26 11.04
N TYR A 337 1.56 -23.83 12.22
CA TYR A 337 1.89 -23.18 13.50
C TYR A 337 3.40 -23.03 13.72
N ASN A 338 4.21 -23.78 12.97
CA ASN A 338 5.67 -23.64 12.99
C ASN A 338 6.07 -22.40 12.17
N SER A 339 6.86 -21.50 12.78
CA SER A 339 7.31 -20.25 12.16
C SER A 339 8.16 -20.40 10.89
N LYS A 340 8.56 -21.62 10.54
CA LYS A 340 9.35 -21.91 9.33
C LYS A 340 8.51 -22.09 8.07
N GLY A 341 7.19 -22.16 8.18
CA GLY A 341 6.29 -22.37 7.03
C GLY A 341 5.67 -21.08 6.50
N PRO A 342 5.30 -21.04 5.20
CA PRO A 342 4.73 -19.83 4.59
C PRO A 342 3.41 -19.41 5.23
N LEU A 343 2.55 -20.35 5.66
CA LEU A 343 1.24 -20.03 6.25
C LEU A 343 1.35 -19.21 7.54
N SER A 344 2.40 -19.42 8.34
CA SER A 344 2.67 -18.62 9.54
C SER A 344 2.96 -17.14 9.19
N ARG A 345 3.79 -16.90 8.19
CA ARG A 345 4.08 -15.56 7.66
C ARG A 345 2.82 -14.90 7.12
N LEU A 346 2.11 -15.60 6.23
CA LEU A 346 0.89 -15.11 5.58
C LEU A 346 -0.21 -14.76 6.60
N MET A 347 -0.33 -15.54 7.69
CA MET A 347 -1.24 -15.23 8.81
C MET A 347 -0.87 -13.91 9.48
N ARG A 348 0.41 -13.68 9.78
CA ARG A 348 0.87 -12.44 10.43
C ARG A 348 0.69 -11.23 9.53
N ASP A 349 0.96 -11.37 8.24
CA ASP A 349 0.75 -10.32 7.23
C ASP A 349 -0.74 -9.96 7.09
N ALA A 350 -1.63 -10.97 7.12
CA ALA A 350 -3.07 -10.77 6.99
C ALA A 350 -3.69 -9.97 8.15
N LEU A 351 -3.12 -10.07 9.37
CA LEU A 351 -3.64 -9.35 10.53
C LEU A 351 -3.52 -7.82 10.41
N ALA A 352 -2.70 -7.31 9.52
CA ALA A 352 -2.66 -5.87 9.21
C ALA A 352 -3.90 -5.39 8.42
N ALA A 353 -4.59 -6.29 7.72
CA ALA A 353 -5.68 -5.93 6.81
C ALA A 353 -6.83 -5.13 7.46
N PRO A 354 -7.40 -5.52 8.60
CA PRO A 354 -8.51 -4.79 9.18
C PRO A 354 -8.12 -3.51 9.90
N VAL A 355 -6.83 -3.36 10.31
CA VAL A 355 -6.39 -2.27 11.19
C VAL A 355 -5.67 -1.14 10.47
N MET A 356 -5.09 -1.41 9.28
CA MET A 356 -4.38 -0.37 8.51
C MET A 356 -5.37 0.68 8.01
N PHE A 357 -5.03 1.96 8.23
CA PHE A 357 -5.90 3.10 7.87
C PHE A 357 -6.15 3.17 6.35
N PRO A 358 -7.38 3.50 5.90
CA PRO A 358 -8.61 3.50 6.68
C PRO A 358 -8.95 2.08 7.15
N SER A 359 -9.21 1.90 8.45
CA SER A 359 -9.57 0.58 8.99
C SER A 359 -10.93 0.11 8.43
N VAL A 360 -11.18 -1.19 8.52
CA VAL A 360 -12.46 -1.77 8.09
C VAL A 360 -13.65 -1.05 8.72
N ASP A 361 -13.56 -0.70 10.01
CA ASP A 361 -14.65 -0.04 10.72
C ASP A 361 -14.85 1.40 10.26
N VAL A 362 -13.76 2.14 10.01
CA VAL A 362 -13.81 3.49 9.42
C VAL A 362 -14.47 3.45 8.04
N LEU A 363 -14.07 2.51 7.19
CA LEU A 363 -14.63 2.37 5.84
C LEU A 363 -16.12 1.99 5.86
N ARG A 364 -16.52 1.07 6.73
CA ARG A 364 -17.93 0.71 6.90
C ARG A 364 -18.77 1.90 7.35
N ASN A 365 -18.25 2.69 8.28
CA ASN A 365 -18.91 3.92 8.71
C ASN A 365 -19.03 4.92 7.55
N TRP A 366 -17.97 5.12 6.78
CA TRP A 366 -17.98 6.01 5.62
C TRP A 366 -18.98 5.57 4.56
N VAL A 367 -18.98 4.30 4.19
CA VAL A 367 -19.97 3.74 3.25
C VAL A 367 -21.39 3.95 3.79
N GLY A 368 -21.63 3.62 5.08
CA GLY A 368 -22.94 3.81 5.71
C GLY A 368 -23.43 5.25 5.63
N LYS A 369 -22.56 6.22 5.92
CA LYS A 369 -22.87 7.66 5.79
C LYS A 369 -23.26 8.06 4.37
N ILE A 370 -22.45 7.64 3.38
CA ILE A 370 -22.68 8.03 1.97
C ILE A 370 -24.01 7.46 1.47
N ILE A 371 -24.25 6.16 1.62
CA ILE A 371 -25.49 5.53 1.12
C ILE A 371 -26.74 6.02 1.84
N THR A 372 -26.62 6.66 3.00
CA THR A 372 -27.72 7.28 3.74
C THR A 372 -27.78 8.79 3.57
N GLY A 373 -26.95 9.38 2.68
CA GLY A 373 -26.95 10.81 2.38
C GLY A 373 -26.36 11.69 3.50
N GLN A 374 -25.54 11.12 4.39
CA GLN A 374 -24.86 11.87 5.46
C GLN A 374 -23.47 12.36 5.02
N ASN A 375 -22.99 13.45 5.61
CA ASN A 375 -21.65 13.95 5.36
C ASN A 375 -20.58 12.98 5.87
N LEU A 376 -19.53 12.81 5.11
CA LEU A 376 -18.43 11.89 5.42
C LEU A 376 -17.62 12.35 6.65
N MET A 377 -17.34 13.65 6.71
CA MET A 377 -16.54 14.34 7.76
C MET A 377 -17.32 15.49 8.34
#